data_9c26e049c3110d3f7b5b2e5a65169da9
#
_entry.id   9c26e049c3110d3f7b5b2e5a65169da9
#
_cell.length_a   1.000
_cell.length_b   1.000
_cell.length_c   1.000
_cell.angle_alpha   90.00
_cell.angle_beta   90.00
_cell.angle_gamma   90.00
#
_symmetry.space_group_name_H-M   'P 1'
#
loop_
_entity.id
_entity.type
_entity.pdbx_description
1 polymer ?
#
loop_
_entity_poly.entity_id
_entity_poly.type
_entity_poly.pdbx_seq_one_letter_code
_entity_poly.pdbx_strand_id
1 'polypeptide(L)'
;GKYCLDEIGDGKNELKFKQGQKTILTVYIHDDKFTFLVIFGKKEREIFDATRNNFSPFILNYYDNSKTFHDGKWMFIDVSTLEQLEEIKKLIQIKKKPNRKPFSKENALYSKCGQRCDLCVHYEGTSQEQKQLMISNLNKMWENTDWSMSCQGCHSENCGCKDCNAKQCLSKKNLSNCKDCPEYPCIKATSADYRSMIHTEVHYKDEI
;
A
#
# COMPACT_ATOMS: atom_id res chain seq x y z
N GLY A 1 2.39 -3.42 1.07
CA GLY A 1 2.65 -3.21 -0.36
C GLY A 1 3.55 -4.28 -0.97
N LYS A 2 3.72 -4.23 -2.30
CA LYS A 2 4.54 -5.19 -3.06
C LYS A 2 6.06 -5.02 -2.88
N TYR A 3 6.47 -4.00 -2.16
CA TYR A 3 7.87 -3.64 -1.94
C TYR A 3 8.17 -3.59 -0.44
N CYS A 4 9.39 -4.01 -0.08
CA CYS A 4 9.95 -3.78 1.25
C CYS A 4 10.87 -2.57 1.14
N LEU A 5 10.38 -1.39 1.48
CA LEU A 5 11.08 -0.12 1.39
C LEU A 5 11.01 0.60 2.73
N ASP A 6 12.09 1.29 3.08
CA ASP A 6 12.10 2.22 4.20
C ASP A 6 11.47 3.55 3.75
N GLU A 7 10.54 4.06 4.52
CA GLU A 7 9.93 5.36 4.31
C GLU A 7 10.63 6.39 5.21
N ILE A 8 11.10 7.47 4.61
CA ILE A 8 11.77 8.57 5.30
C ILE A 8 11.08 9.87 4.87
N GLY A 9 10.43 10.55 5.81
CA GLY A 9 9.81 11.86 5.58
C GLY A 9 10.61 12.98 6.23
N ASP A 10 10.43 14.18 5.73
CA ASP A 10 10.94 15.41 6.36
C ASP A 10 9.98 16.01 7.40
N GLY A 11 8.86 15.31 7.64
CA GLY A 11 7.79 15.75 8.53
C GLY A 11 6.92 16.88 7.96
N LYS A 12 7.10 17.24 6.69
CA LYS A 12 6.36 18.29 5.98
C LYS A 12 5.78 17.79 4.69
N ASN A 13 6.50 17.98 3.58
CA ASN A 13 5.95 17.77 2.24
C ASN A 13 6.77 16.79 1.38
N GLU A 14 7.83 16.18 1.92
CA GLU A 14 8.66 15.22 1.19
C GLU A 14 8.64 13.84 1.84
N LEU A 15 8.39 12.80 1.04
CA LEU A 15 8.50 11.40 1.43
C LEU A 15 9.49 10.69 0.51
N LYS A 16 10.50 10.04 1.07
CA LYS A 16 11.48 9.22 0.34
C LYS A 16 11.25 7.74 0.65
N PHE A 17 11.14 6.94 -0.39
CA PHE A 17 11.07 5.49 -0.30
C PHE A 17 12.42 4.89 -0.70
N LYS A 18 13.10 4.27 0.25
CA LYS A 18 14.46 3.75 0.09
C LYS A 18 14.55 2.24 0.25
N GLN A 19 15.56 1.66 -0.38
CA GLN A 19 16.04 0.32 -0.08
C GLN A 19 17.54 0.41 0.20
N GLY A 20 17.91 0.29 1.45
CA GLY A 20 19.26 0.60 1.91
C GLY A 20 19.62 2.04 1.54
N GLN A 21 20.71 2.24 0.85
CA GLN A 21 21.15 3.58 0.42
C GLN A 21 20.45 4.09 -0.86
N LYS A 22 19.79 3.20 -1.61
CA LYS A 22 19.18 3.57 -2.90
C LYS A 22 17.78 4.15 -2.70
N THR A 23 17.56 5.41 -3.10
CA THR A 23 16.23 5.99 -3.21
C THR A 23 15.52 5.40 -4.43
N ILE A 24 14.35 4.82 -4.21
CA ILE A 24 13.52 4.24 -5.26
C ILE A 24 12.56 5.28 -5.80
N LEU A 25 11.98 6.09 -4.90
CA LEU A 25 11.00 7.10 -5.23
C LEU A 25 11.09 8.24 -4.21
N THR A 26 10.89 9.47 -4.65
CA THR A 26 10.57 10.60 -3.78
C THR A 26 9.21 11.16 -4.18
N VAL A 27 8.39 11.49 -3.20
CA VAL A 27 7.08 12.10 -3.38
C VAL A 27 7.07 13.45 -2.71
N TYR A 28 6.72 14.48 -3.45
CA TYR A 28 6.44 15.82 -2.92
C TYR A 28 4.92 16.00 -2.86
N ILE A 29 4.44 16.42 -1.70
CA ILE A 29 3.01 16.60 -1.42
C ILE A 29 2.68 18.08 -1.59
N HIS A 30 1.70 18.37 -2.45
CA HIS A 30 1.13 19.69 -2.67
C HIS A 30 -0.37 19.67 -2.31
N ASP A 31 -0.99 20.83 -2.24
CA ASP A 31 -2.40 20.95 -1.85
C ASP A 31 -3.36 20.25 -2.83
N ASP A 32 -3.03 20.24 -4.12
CA ASP A 32 -3.90 19.76 -5.22
C ASP A 32 -3.31 18.58 -6.02
N LYS A 33 -2.04 18.22 -5.77
CA LYS A 33 -1.34 17.18 -6.54
C LYS A 33 -0.19 16.55 -5.75
N PHE A 34 0.35 15.48 -6.31
CA PHE A 34 1.63 14.90 -5.89
C PHE A 34 2.65 15.03 -7.02
N THR A 35 3.88 15.40 -6.69
CA THR A 35 4.99 15.31 -7.64
C THR A 35 5.87 14.13 -7.31
N PHE A 36 5.98 13.19 -8.23
CA PHE A 36 6.80 11.98 -8.09
C PHE A 36 8.14 12.18 -8.79
N LEU A 37 9.23 12.16 -8.03
CA LEU A 37 10.57 12.13 -8.59
C LEU A 37 11.03 10.70 -8.78
N VAL A 38 11.18 10.32 -10.04
CA VAL A 38 11.75 9.02 -10.46
C VAL A 38 13.04 9.30 -11.23
N ILE A 39 14.16 8.73 -10.77
CA ILE A 39 15.47 8.88 -11.41
C ILE A 39 15.84 7.57 -12.07
N PHE A 40 16.03 7.57 -13.37
CA PHE A 40 16.49 6.41 -14.13
C PHE A 40 17.97 6.50 -14.45
N GLY A 41 18.74 5.55 -13.91
CA GLY A 41 20.12 5.31 -14.33
C GLY A 41 20.18 4.72 -15.75
N LYS A 42 21.38 4.40 -16.22
CA LYS A 42 21.59 3.91 -17.60
C LYS A 42 20.75 2.65 -17.89
N LYS A 43 20.79 1.66 -17.01
CA LYS A 43 20.06 0.38 -17.20
C LYS A 43 18.56 0.56 -17.21
N GLU A 44 18.03 1.40 -16.32
CA GLU A 44 16.60 1.67 -16.27
C GLU A 44 16.12 2.39 -17.54
N ARG A 45 16.93 3.30 -18.11
CA ARG A 45 16.61 3.94 -19.39
C ARG A 45 16.57 2.95 -20.56
N GLU A 46 17.56 2.05 -20.63
CA GLU A 46 17.59 0.98 -21.64
C GLU A 46 16.33 0.10 -21.57
N ILE A 47 15.87 -0.26 -20.36
CA ILE A 47 14.63 -1.03 -20.15
C ILE A 47 13.42 -0.20 -20.58
N PHE A 48 13.36 1.07 -20.17
CA PHE A 48 12.25 1.96 -20.53
C PHE A 48 12.16 2.12 -22.06
N ASP A 49 13.27 2.40 -22.74
CA ASP A 49 13.31 2.58 -24.19
C ASP A 49 12.88 1.30 -24.92
N ALA A 50 13.26 0.12 -24.44
CA ALA A 50 12.84 -1.16 -24.99
C ALA A 50 11.34 -1.47 -24.74
N THR A 51 10.73 -0.87 -23.74
CA THR A 51 9.32 -1.10 -23.35
C THR A 51 8.45 0.14 -23.52
N ARG A 52 8.93 1.13 -24.26
CA ARG A 52 8.33 2.46 -24.43
C ARG A 52 6.85 2.42 -24.83
N ASN A 53 6.47 1.47 -25.67
CA ASN A 53 5.09 1.31 -26.16
C ASN A 53 4.09 0.91 -25.06
N ASN A 54 4.55 0.51 -23.87
CA ASN A 54 3.70 0.16 -22.73
C ASN A 54 3.29 1.37 -21.88
N PHE A 55 3.77 2.56 -22.25
CA PHE A 55 3.54 3.79 -21.51
C PHE A 55 2.62 4.75 -22.27
N SER A 56 1.80 5.47 -21.53
CA SER A 56 0.92 6.48 -22.08
C SER A 56 1.70 7.71 -22.60
N PRO A 57 1.10 8.52 -23.50
CA PRO A 57 1.67 9.78 -23.93
C PRO A 57 2.04 10.72 -22.77
N PHE A 58 1.29 10.63 -21.65
CA PHE A 58 1.57 11.37 -20.43
C PHE A 58 3.00 11.08 -19.91
N ILE A 59 3.35 9.82 -19.71
CA ILE A 59 4.69 9.43 -19.23
C ILE A 59 5.77 9.70 -20.28
N LEU A 60 5.48 9.42 -21.55
CA LEU A 60 6.42 9.66 -22.64
C LEU A 60 6.83 11.13 -22.70
N ASN A 61 5.88 12.04 -22.55
CA ASN A 61 6.16 13.47 -22.51
C ASN A 61 7.11 13.85 -21.35
N TYR A 62 6.88 13.34 -20.14
CA TYR A 62 7.79 13.58 -19.02
C TYR A 62 9.19 13.00 -19.28
N TYR A 63 9.24 11.76 -19.79
CA TYR A 63 10.53 11.11 -20.08
C TYR A 63 11.33 11.89 -21.12
N ASP A 64 10.70 12.27 -22.23
CA ASP A 64 11.38 12.94 -23.34
C ASP A 64 11.88 14.34 -22.96
N ASN A 65 11.11 15.08 -22.19
CA ASN A 65 11.43 16.44 -21.77
C ASN A 65 12.30 16.52 -20.51
N SER A 66 12.56 15.40 -19.84
CA SER A 66 13.38 15.37 -18.61
C SER A 66 14.88 15.44 -18.92
N LYS A 67 15.63 16.18 -18.09
CA LYS A 67 17.08 16.29 -18.20
C LYS A 67 17.77 15.03 -17.69
N THR A 68 18.86 14.68 -18.36
CA THR A 68 19.77 13.60 -17.90
C THR A 68 21.01 14.25 -17.27
N PHE A 69 21.26 13.91 -16.01
CA PHE A 69 22.42 14.32 -15.25
C PHE A 69 23.43 13.15 -15.15
N HIS A 70 24.54 13.37 -14.46
CA HIS A 70 25.58 12.34 -14.28
C HIS A 70 25.08 11.07 -13.56
N ASP A 71 24.11 11.21 -12.65
CA ASP A 71 23.50 10.14 -11.85
C ASP A 71 22.21 9.56 -12.45
N GLY A 72 21.70 10.15 -13.53
CA GLY A 72 20.53 9.63 -14.24
C GLY A 72 19.59 10.69 -14.83
N LYS A 73 18.52 10.20 -15.44
CA LYS A 73 17.43 11.02 -15.97
C LYS A 73 16.41 11.29 -14.86
N TRP A 74 16.20 12.54 -14.52
CA TRP A 74 15.35 13.01 -13.44
C TRP A 74 13.98 13.39 -13.96
N MET A 75 12.97 12.61 -13.62
CA MET A 75 11.58 12.84 -14.00
C MET A 75 10.78 13.34 -12.81
N PHE A 76 10.39 14.60 -12.81
CA PHE A 76 9.44 15.19 -11.87
C PHE A 76 8.05 15.11 -12.51
N ILE A 77 7.23 14.17 -12.05
CA ILE A 77 5.96 13.83 -12.68
C ILE A 77 4.82 14.26 -11.75
N ASP A 78 4.06 15.25 -12.19
CA ASP A 78 2.88 15.71 -11.47
C ASP A 78 1.72 14.74 -11.69
N VAL A 79 1.09 14.32 -10.61
CA VAL A 79 0.00 13.34 -10.61
C VAL A 79 -1.16 13.88 -9.80
N SER A 80 -2.33 13.89 -10.41
CA SER A 80 -3.61 14.30 -9.79
C SER A 80 -4.73 13.28 -9.97
N THR A 81 -4.52 12.22 -10.76
CA THR A 81 -5.53 11.18 -11.00
C THR A 81 -5.00 9.78 -10.68
N LEU A 82 -5.92 8.83 -10.46
CA LEU A 82 -5.55 7.44 -10.20
C LEU A 82 -4.93 6.75 -11.42
N GLU A 83 -5.37 7.10 -12.64
CA GLU A 83 -4.81 6.56 -13.87
C GLU A 83 -3.34 6.95 -14.04
N GLN A 84 -3.00 8.20 -13.74
CA GLN A 84 -1.62 8.68 -13.73
C GLN A 84 -0.78 7.96 -12.67
N LEU A 85 -1.36 7.67 -11.50
CA LEU A 85 -0.68 6.91 -10.43
C LEU A 85 -0.35 5.47 -10.87
N GLU A 86 -1.22 4.81 -11.65
CA GLU A 86 -0.93 3.48 -12.21
C GLU A 86 0.28 3.51 -13.14
N GLU A 87 0.45 4.58 -13.91
CA GLU A 87 1.63 4.77 -14.75
C GLU A 87 2.93 4.94 -13.92
N ILE A 88 2.87 5.65 -12.79
CA ILE A 88 4.00 5.75 -11.85
C ILE A 88 4.39 4.36 -11.32
N LYS A 89 3.43 3.50 -11.01
CA LYS A 89 3.69 2.13 -10.56
C LYS A 89 4.47 1.31 -11.60
N LYS A 90 4.20 1.51 -12.90
CA LYS A 90 4.96 0.86 -13.98
C LYS A 90 6.42 1.35 -14.00
N LEU A 91 6.66 2.66 -13.84
CA LEU A 91 8.02 3.21 -13.75
C LEU A 91 8.79 2.65 -12.55
N ILE A 92 8.13 2.54 -11.40
CA ILE A 92 8.75 1.94 -10.20
C ILE A 92 9.16 0.49 -10.45
N GLN A 93 8.37 -0.29 -11.21
CA GLN A 93 8.70 -1.68 -11.56
C GLN A 93 9.96 -1.81 -12.41
N ILE A 94 10.25 -0.83 -13.30
CA ILE A 94 11.52 -0.76 -14.02
C ILE A 94 12.68 -0.53 -13.05
N LYS A 95 12.52 0.42 -12.14
CA LYS A 95 13.56 0.79 -11.17
C LYS A 95 13.80 -0.31 -10.13
N LYS A 96 12.75 -0.98 -9.73
CA LYS A 96 12.77 -2.02 -8.71
C LYS A 96 11.64 -3.03 -8.92
N LYS A 97 12.00 -4.27 -9.15
CA LYS A 97 11.00 -5.35 -9.16
C LYS A 97 10.38 -5.54 -7.77
N PRO A 98 9.10 -5.85 -7.67
CA PRO A 98 8.48 -6.22 -6.41
C PRO A 98 9.28 -7.34 -5.72
N ASN A 99 9.59 -7.17 -4.43
CA ASN A 99 10.43 -8.10 -3.67
C ASN A 99 9.73 -8.69 -2.44
N ARG A 100 8.52 -8.25 -2.12
CA ARG A 100 7.71 -8.86 -1.08
C ARG A 100 7.09 -10.15 -1.64
N LYS A 101 7.28 -11.26 -0.95
CA LYS A 101 6.57 -12.50 -1.25
C LYS A 101 5.08 -12.29 -0.96
N PRO A 102 4.18 -12.71 -1.86
CA PRO A 102 2.75 -12.72 -1.56
C PRO A 102 2.47 -13.55 -0.33
N PHE A 103 1.51 -13.14 0.48
CA PHE A 103 1.01 -13.99 1.55
C PHE A 103 0.28 -15.19 0.94
N SER A 104 0.42 -16.37 1.57
CA SER A 104 -0.33 -17.55 1.15
C SER A 104 -1.82 -17.27 1.19
N LYS A 105 -2.55 -17.76 0.20
CA LYS A 105 -4.01 -17.77 0.18
C LYS A 105 -4.60 -19.02 0.83
N GLU A 106 -3.77 -20.00 1.10
CA GLU A 106 -4.17 -21.21 1.81
C GLU A 106 -4.61 -20.84 3.23
N ASN A 107 -5.81 -21.24 3.59
CA ASN A 107 -6.46 -20.90 4.87
C ASN A 107 -6.64 -19.40 5.13
N ALA A 108 -6.70 -18.58 4.09
CA ALA A 108 -6.93 -17.16 4.21
C ALA A 108 -8.30 -16.86 4.86
N LEU A 109 -8.28 -16.14 5.97
CA LEU A 109 -9.48 -15.71 6.68
C LEU A 109 -9.73 -14.22 6.46
N TYR A 110 -10.78 -13.89 5.72
CA TYR A 110 -11.15 -12.50 5.46
C TYR A 110 -12.18 -11.99 6.46
N SER A 111 -11.99 -10.76 6.89
CA SER A 111 -12.99 -10.01 7.64
C SER A 111 -14.16 -9.59 6.75
N LYS A 112 -15.25 -9.13 7.34
CA LYS A 112 -16.40 -8.60 6.61
C LYS A 112 -16.06 -7.40 5.69
N CYS A 113 -15.05 -6.60 6.04
CA CYS A 113 -14.56 -5.49 5.21
C CYS A 113 -13.47 -5.90 4.21
N GLY A 114 -13.02 -7.15 4.21
CA GLY A 114 -12.08 -7.71 3.27
C GLY A 114 -10.61 -7.72 3.70
N GLN A 115 -10.31 -7.31 4.91
CA GLN A 115 -8.96 -7.45 5.45
C GLN A 115 -8.68 -8.89 5.89
N ARG A 116 -7.40 -9.28 5.90
CA ARG A 116 -6.94 -10.61 6.30
C ARG A 116 -6.88 -10.73 7.83
N CYS A 117 -7.87 -11.39 8.44
CA CYS A 117 -7.86 -11.66 9.89
C CYS A 117 -6.70 -12.57 10.30
N ASP A 118 -6.40 -13.58 9.50
CA ASP A 118 -5.30 -14.53 9.75
C ASP A 118 -3.90 -13.89 9.77
N LEU A 119 -3.78 -12.67 9.29
CA LEU A 119 -2.57 -11.86 9.34
C LEU A 119 -2.67 -10.72 10.36
N CYS A 120 -3.72 -10.66 11.18
CA CYS A 120 -3.94 -9.59 12.14
C CYS A 120 -3.20 -9.87 13.46
N VAL A 121 -2.60 -8.82 14.05
CA VAL A 121 -1.89 -8.92 15.34
C VAL A 121 -2.79 -9.39 16.50
N HIS A 122 -4.07 -9.03 16.45
CA HIS A 122 -5.05 -9.37 17.47
C HIS A 122 -5.75 -10.72 17.25
N TYR A 123 -5.64 -11.30 16.06
CA TYR A 123 -6.33 -12.56 15.78
C TYR A 123 -5.65 -13.72 16.51
N GLU A 124 -6.44 -14.51 17.25
CA GLU A 124 -5.93 -15.64 18.03
C GLU A 124 -5.19 -16.68 17.18
N GLY A 125 -5.68 -16.93 15.97
CA GLY A 125 -5.10 -17.87 15.02
C GLY A 125 -3.85 -17.38 14.27
N THR A 126 -3.44 -16.12 14.43
CA THR A 126 -2.18 -15.63 13.84
C THR A 126 -1.00 -16.23 14.57
N SER A 127 -0.01 -16.75 13.85
CA SER A 127 1.18 -17.36 14.46
C SER A 127 1.95 -16.33 15.32
N GLN A 128 2.62 -16.81 16.35
CA GLN A 128 3.40 -15.95 17.25
C GLN A 128 4.53 -15.23 16.50
N GLU A 129 5.19 -15.89 15.55
CA GLU A 129 6.22 -15.28 14.71
C GLU A 129 5.66 -14.10 13.91
N GLN A 130 4.50 -14.29 13.26
CA GLN A 130 3.83 -13.24 12.51
C GLN A 130 3.39 -12.09 13.42
N LYS A 131 2.83 -12.37 14.61
CA LYS A 131 2.47 -11.35 15.59
C LYS A 131 3.68 -10.52 16.01
N GLN A 132 4.79 -11.16 16.36
CA GLN A 132 6.01 -10.47 16.78
C GLN A 132 6.57 -9.56 15.69
N LEU A 133 6.60 -10.03 14.43
CA LEU A 133 7.02 -9.22 13.29
C LEU A 133 6.14 -7.98 13.12
N MET A 134 4.84 -8.14 13.23
CA MET A 134 3.88 -7.04 13.11
C MET A 134 4.02 -6.04 14.26
N ILE A 135 4.09 -6.52 15.51
CA ILE A 135 4.28 -5.68 16.69
C ILE A 135 5.57 -4.88 16.59
N SER A 136 6.67 -5.51 16.13
CA SER A 136 7.94 -4.83 15.92
C SER A 136 7.83 -3.67 14.90
N ASN A 137 7.03 -3.83 13.85
CA ASN A 137 6.79 -2.78 12.88
C ASN A 137 5.84 -1.70 13.40
N LEU A 138 4.79 -2.10 14.10
CA LEU A 138 3.78 -1.17 14.64
C LEU A 138 4.34 -0.31 15.77
N ASN A 139 5.22 -0.87 16.62
CA ASN A 139 5.86 -0.12 17.70
C ASN A 139 6.81 0.98 17.22
N LYS A 140 7.23 0.96 15.94
CA LYS A 140 7.95 2.07 15.33
C LYS A 140 7.06 3.30 15.12
N MET A 141 5.76 3.10 15.06
CA MET A 141 4.76 4.16 14.81
C MET A 141 3.98 4.53 16.07
N TRP A 142 3.75 3.54 16.94
CA TRP A 142 2.97 3.69 18.19
C TRP A 142 3.73 3.05 19.35
N GLU A 143 4.56 3.84 19.99
CA GLU A 143 5.28 3.42 21.20
C GLU A 143 4.30 3.14 22.35
N ASN A 144 4.60 2.12 23.15
CA ASN A 144 3.85 1.75 24.35
C ASN A 144 2.37 1.35 24.10
N THR A 145 2.02 0.87 22.92
CA THR A 145 0.67 0.34 22.66
C THR A 145 0.54 -1.06 23.21
N ASP A 146 -0.56 -1.32 23.93
CA ASP A 146 -0.92 -2.66 24.36
C ASP A 146 -1.52 -3.47 23.22
N TRP A 147 -0.81 -4.52 22.81
CA TRP A 147 -1.22 -5.44 21.75
C TRP A 147 -1.87 -6.72 22.27
N SER A 148 -2.25 -6.77 23.57
CA SER A 148 -2.78 -7.97 24.23
C SER A 148 -4.22 -8.32 23.87
N MET A 149 -4.94 -7.42 23.18
CA MET A 149 -6.33 -7.67 22.80
C MET A 149 -6.46 -8.96 21.99
N SER A 150 -7.38 -9.82 22.38
CA SER A 150 -7.71 -11.07 21.68
C SER A 150 -8.92 -10.88 20.77
N CYS A 151 -8.90 -11.53 19.60
CA CYS A 151 -9.96 -11.46 18.59
C CYS A 151 -10.09 -12.79 17.87
N GLN A 152 -11.31 -13.33 17.81
CA GLN A 152 -11.62 -14.57 17.09
C GLN A 152 -12.07 -14.34 15.63
N GLY A 153 -11.80 -13.15 15.09
CA GLY A 153 -12.18 -12.79 13.74
C GLY A 153 -13.51 -12.07 13.63
N CYS A 154 -13.72 -11.42 12.50
CA CYS A 154 -14.83 -10.49 12.28
C CYS A 154 -16.21 -11.17 12.18
N HIS A 155 -16.24 -12.48 11.93
CA HIS A 155 -17.46 -13.28 11.84
C HIS A 155 -17.86 -13.92 13.17
N SER A 156 -17.00 -13.83 14.18
CA SER A 156 -17.28 -14.34 15.54
C SER A 156 -17.97 -13.28 16.39
N GLU A 157 -18.71 -13.72 17.40
CA GLU A 157 -19.25 -12.86 18.47
C GLU A 157 -18.13 -12.23 19.30
N ASN A 158 -17.01 -12.96 19.46
CA ASN A 158 -15.81 -12.49 20.15
C ASN A 158 -14.86 -11.72 19.24
N CYS A 159 -15.41 -10.89 18.37
CA CYS A 159 -14.64 -10.00 17.52
C CYS A 159 -14.15 -8.77 18.31
N GLY A 160 -12.84 -8.49 18.25
CA GLY A 160 -12.25 -7.33 18.90
C GLY A 160 -12.74 -5.97 18.36
N CYS A 161 -13.23 -5.94 17.12
CA CYS A 161 -13.77 -4.72 16.49
C CYS A 161 -15.27 -4.55 16.79
N LYS A 162 -15.62 -4.10 18.01
CA LYS A 162 -17.03 -3.92 18.41
C LYS A 162 -17.70 -2.76 17.65
N ASP A 163 -17.05 -1.60 17.56
CA ASP A 163 -17.59 -0.37 16.95
C ASP A 163 -17.12 -0.19 15.50
N CYS A 164 -17.31 -1.22 14.67
CA CYS A 164 -16.82 -1.21 13.31
C CYS A 164 -17.85 -0.57 12.34
N ASN A 165 -17.47 0.57 11.72
CA ASN A 165 -18.31 1.25 10.73
C ASN A 165 -18.70 0.36 9.55
N ALA A 166 -17.82 -0.56 9.13
CA ALA A 166 -18.13 -1.51 8.07
C ALA A 166 -19.22 -2.50 8.50
N LYS A 167 -19.17 -3.03 9.73
CA LYS A 167 -20.22 -3.91 10.28
C LYS A 167 -21.56 -3.20 10.38
N GLN A 168 -21.57 -1.97 10.89
CA GLN A 168 -22.80 -1.16 11.00
C GLN A 168 -23.38 -0.86 9.62
N CYS A 169 -22.53 -0.54 8.64
CA CYS A 169 -22.97 -0.30 7.26
C CYS A 169 -23.56 -1.56 6.62
N LEU A 170 -22.91 -2.71 6.79
CA LEU A 170 -23.38 -4.00 6.28
C LEU A 170 -24.74 -4.40 6.88
N SER A 171 -24.90 -4.21 8.20
CA SER A 171 -26.18 -4.46 8.87
C SER A 171 -27.30 -3.60 8.29
N LYS A 172 -27.05 -2.31 8.05
CA LYS A 172 -28.04 -1.39 7.44
C LYS A 172 -28.41 -1.78 6.00
N LYS A 173 -27.47 -2.37 5.26
CA LYS A 173 -27.65 -2.80 3.86
C LYS A 173 -28.10 -4.26 3.73
N ASN A 174 -28.25 -4.97 4.83
CA ASN A 174 -28.54 -6.41 4.88
C ASN A 174 -27.55 -7.23 4.04
N LEU A 175 -26.24 -6.92 4.16
CA LEU A 175 -25.16 -7.60 3.48
C LEU A 175 -24.23 -8.31 4.48
N SER A 176 -23.67 -9.43 4.06
CA SER A 176 -22.73 -10.20 4.88
C SER A 176 -21.27 -9.71 4.76
N ASN A 177 -20.89 -9.23 3.58
CA ASN A 177 -19.52 -8.80 3.28
C ASN A 177 -19.50 -7.55 2.42
N CYS A 178 -18.46 -6.72 2.59
CA CYS A 178 -18.31 -5.52 1.78
C CYS A 178 -18.09 -5.80 0.30
N LYS A 179 -17.45 -6.92 -0.06
CA LYS A 179 -17.25 -7.32 -1.46
C LYS A 179 -18.56 -7.52 -2.23
N ASP A 180 -19.65 -7.84 -1.51
CA ASP A 180 -20.98 -8.04 -2.10
C ASP A 180 -21.75 -6.72 -2.26
N CYS A 181 -21.16 -5.59 -1.84
CA CYS A 181 -21.75 -4.27 -1.93
C CYS A 181 -21.39 -3.60 -3.27
N PRO A 182 -22.39 -3.08 -4.03
CA PRO A 182 -22.13 -2.39 -5.31
C PRO A 182 -21.26 -1.13 -5.15
N GLU A 183 -21.18 -0.55 -3.95
CA GLU A 183 -20.34 0.62 -3.67
C GLU A 183 -18.90 0.24 -3.25
N TYR A 184 -18.56 -1.04 -3.20
CA TYR A 184 -17.22 -1.49 -2.84
C TYR A 184 -16.25 -1.34 -4.04
N PRO A 185 -15.01 -0.89 -3.83
CA PRO A 185 -14.40 -0.42 -2.58
C PRO A 185 -14.85 0.99 -2.19
N CYS A 186 -15.15 1.20 -0.91
CA CYS A 186 -15.58 2.49 -0.39
C CYS A 186 -14.76 2.89 0.85
N ILE A 187 -14.83 4.17 1.22
CA ILE A 187 -14.06 4.71 2.33
C ILE A 187 -14.31 3.97 3.67
N LYS A 188 -15.52 3.48 3.91
CA LYS A 188 -15.85 2.73 5.14
C LYS A 188 -15.17 1.37 5.23
N ALA A 189 -14.92 0.75 4.07
CA ALA A 189 -14.23 -0.54 3.97
C ALA A 189 -12.71 -0.38 3.85
N THR A 190 -12.25 0.73 3.26
CA THR A 190 -10.85 0.96 2.91
C THR A 190 -10.25 2.15 3.64
N SER A 191 -11.01 2.82 4.52
CA SER A 191 -10.51 3.99 5.23
C SER A 191 -9.24 3.65 6.01
N ALA A 192 -8.32 4.55 5.91
CA ALA A 192 -7.06 4.55 6.63
C ALA A 192 -7.24 4.97 8.10
N ASP A 193 -8.34 4.55 8.77
CA ASP A 193 -8.32 4.62 10.20
C ASP A 193 -7.24 3.64 10.70
N TYR A 194 -6.79 3.80 11.94
CA TYR A 194 -5.70 3.01 12.50
C TYR A 194 -5.88 1.49 12.36
N ARG A 195 -7.09 1.00 12.10
CA ARG A 195 -7.39 -0.41 11.86
C ARG A 195 -6.78 -0.94 10.57
N SER A 196 -6.73 -0.12 9.51
CA SER A 196 -6.05 -0.51 8.28
C SER A 196 -4.53 -0.62 8.46
N MET A 197 -3.99 0.02 9.49
CA MET A 197 -2.57 -0.05 9.84
C MET A 197 -2.26 -1.23 10.78
N ILE A 198 -3.20 -1.63 11.63
CA ILE A 198 -3.07 -2.80 12.54
C ILE A 198 -3.28 -4.11 11.78
N HIS A 199 -4.24 -4.14 10.87
CA HIS A 199 -4.42 -5.23 9.94
C HIS A 199 -3.34 -5.16 8.88
N THR A 200 -2.84 -6.30 8.46
CA THR A 200 -1.85 -6.34 7.40
C THR A 200 -2.36 -5.62 6.17
N GLU A 201 -1.46 -5.11 5.39
CA GLU A 201 -1.70 -4.37 4.15
C GLU A 201 -2.42 -5.19 3.06
N VAL A 202 -2.82 -6.43 3.36
CA VAL A 202 -3.48 -7.32 2.41
C VAL A 202 -4.98 -7.22 2.56
N HIS A 203 -5.61 -6.82 1.50
CA HIS A 203 -7.05 -6.70 1.37
C HIS A 203 -7.50 -7.51 0.16
N TYR A 204 -8.69 -8.13 0.16
CA TYR A 204 -9.11 -8.97 -0.96
C TYR A 204 -9.20 -8.23 -2.31
N LYS A 205 -9.33 -6.89 -2.32
CA LYS A 205 -9.19 -6.08 -3.55
C LYS A 205 -7.81 -6.17 -4.19
N ASP A 206 -6.76 -6.49 -3.41
CA ASP A 206 -5.38 -6.59 -3.89
C ASP A 206 -5.07 -7.98 -4.44
N GLU A 207 -6.04 -8.90 -4.38
CA GLU A 207 -5.92 -10.29 -4.81
C GLU A 207 -6.72 -10.60 -6.09
N ILE A 208 -7.40 -9.59 -6.65
CA ILE A 208 -8.19 -9.69 -7.89
C ILE A 208 -7.30 -9.40 -9.10
#